data_bd1437848266555749a267430716fabd
#
_entry.id   bd1437848266555749a267430716fabd
#
_cell.length_a   1.000
_cell.length_b   1.000
_cell.length_c   1.000
_cell.angle_alpha   90.00
_cell.angle_beta   90.00
_cell.angle_gamma   90.00
#
_symmetry.space_group_name_H-M   'P 1'
#
loop_
_entity.id
_entity.type
_entity.pdbx_description
1 polymer ?
#
loop_
_entity_poly.entity_id
_entity_poly.type
_entity_poly.pdbx_seq_one_letter_code
_entity_poly.pdbx_strand_id
1 'polypeptide(L)'
;STQGYSSAASDVYKRQDDILMQLDKPARYIGNELNMVKKDPSKVDIRFAMCFPDVYEIGMSHLGIQILYEMFNRRDDVYCERVYSPWPDLHKIMKEEDIPLFALETQDPIKDFDFVGITLQYEMCYTNILQILDLAQIPLWQKDRSDQDPIILCGGPCTYNPEPIADFCDLCYIGEGEISYDALLSLYKDMKHAGNYTRAEFLRKAAQIPGIYVPSLYDCLLYTSPSPRDST
;
A
#
# COMPACT_ATOMS: atom_id res chain seq x y z
N SER A 1 15.91 -25.34 -12.20
CA SER A 1 16.04 -24.19 -13.12
C SER A 1 16.10 -22.86 -12.33
N THR A 2 17.23 -22.65 -11.62
CA THR A 2 17.48 -21.50 -10.75
C THR A 2 18.33 -20.40 -11.41
N GLN A 3 18.53 -20.46 -12.73
CA GLN A 3 19.39 -19.51 -13.45
C GLN A 3 18.63 -18.32 -14.11
N GLY A 4 17.32 -18.32 -14.14
CA GLY A 4 16.54 -17.25 -14.80
C GLY A 4 16.31 -16.00 -13.94
N TYR A 5 16.30 -16.14 -12.62
CA TYR A 5 16.07 -15.02 -11.69
C TYR A 5 17.31 -14.11 -11.52
N SER A 6 18.52 -14.64 -11.66
CA SER A 6 19.76 -13.90 -11.43
C SER A 6 20.09 -12.86 -12.51
N SER A 7 19.71 -13.08 -13.78
CA SER A 7 20.02 -12.13 -14.85
C SER A 7 19.02 -10.96 -14.89
N ALA A 8 17.72 -11.23 -14.71
CA ALA A 8 16.69 -10.20 -14.68
C ALA A 8 16.87 -9.25 -13.48
N ALA A 9 17.18 -9.77 -12.29
CA ALA A 9 17.48 -8.95 -11.13
C ALA A 9 18.73 -8.08 -11.35
N SER A 10 19.81 -8.64 -11.92
CA SER A 10 21.04 -7.89 -12.22
C SER A 10 20.81 -6.77 -13.26
N ASP A 11 19.95 -6.99 -14.24
CA ASP A 11 19.61 -5.98 -15.26
C ASP A 11 18.70 -4.89 -14.69
N VAL A 12 17.81 -5.22 -13.75
CA VAL A 12 16.99 -4.25 -13.01
C VAL A 12 17.87 -3.36 -12.13
N TYR A 13 18.84 -3.92 -11.39
CA TYR A 13 19.75 -3.13 -10.54
C TYR A 13 20.64 -2.18 -11.35
N LYS A 14 21.18 -2.61 -12.49
CA LYS A 14 21.96 -1.72 -13.37
C LYS A 14 21.12 -0.60 -13.95
N ARG A 15 19.88 -0.88 -14.31
CA ARG A 15 18.93 0.11 -14.83
C ARG A 15 18.52 1.11 -13.75
N GLN A 16 18.42 0.69 -12.49
CA GLN A 16 18.15 1.56 -11.35
C GLN A 16 19.27 2.58 -11.12
N ASP A 17 20.53 2.17 -11.17
CA ASP A 17 21.67 3.08 -11.02
C ASP A 17 21.68 4.15 -12.11
N ASP A 18 21.42 3.77 -13.37
CA ASP A 18 21.33 4.71 -14.50
C ASP A 18 20.18 5.72 -14.33
N ILE A 19 19.06 5.29 -13.76
CA ILE A 19 17.90 6.14 -13.49
C ILE A 19 18.20 7.10 -12.34
N LEU A 20 18.77 6.61 -11.24
CA LEU A 20 19.09 7.41 -10.07
C LEU A 20 20.03 8.56 -10.39
N MET A 21 20.96 8.36 -11.35
CA MET A 21 21.89 9.41 -11.79
C MET A 21 21.22 10.53 -12.61
N GLN A 22 19.99 10.35 -13.06
CA GLN A 22 19.20 11.35 -13.79
C GLN A 22 18.30 12.19 -12.90
N LEU A 23 18.20 11.84 -11.60
CA LEU A 23 17.30 12.47 -10.65
C LEU A 23 17.97 13.64 -9.93
N ASP A 24 17.19 14.67 -9.60
CA ASP A 24 17.64 15.83 -8.82
C ASP A 24 18.14 15.42 -7.43
N LYS A 25 17.46 14.45 -6.79
CA LYS A 25 17.76 13.96 -5.45
C LYS A 25 17.65 12.44 -5.36
N PRO A 26 18.64 11.69 -5.85
CA PRO A 26 18.61 10.23 -5.82
C PRO A 26 18.47 9.65 -4.41
N ALA A 27 18.97 10.34 -3.38
CA ALA A 27 18.90 9.91 -1.99
C ALA A 27 17.48 9.64 -1.47
N ARG A 28 16.43 10.18 -2.12
CA ARG A 28 15.03 9.90 -1.80
C ARG A 28 14.63 8.43 -2.02
N TYR A 29 15.35 7.74 -2.89
CA TYR A 29 14.91 6.46 -3.46
C TYR A 29 15.86 5.29 -3.21
N ILE A 30 16.99 5.52 -2.56
CA ILE A 30 18.02 4.49 -2.34
C ILE A 30 17.88 3.74 -1.01
N GLY A 31 17.03 4.21 -0.09
CA GLY A 31 16.98 3.63 1.26
C GLY A 31 18.32 3.72 2.00
N ASN A 32 18.72 2.64 2.67
CA ASN A 32 19.98 2.53 3.44
C ASN A 32 20.08 3.49 4.64
N GLU A 33 18.97 3.92 5.20
CA GLU A 33 18.94 4.66 6.45
C GLU A 33 19.39 3.80 7.63
N LEU A 34 19.94 4.44 8.66
CA LEU A 34 20.52 3.75 9.81
C LEU A 34 19.56 2.79 10.52
N ASN A 35 18.26 3.17 10.57
CA ASN A 35 17.23 2.40 11.25
C ASN A 35 16.40 1.52 10.30
N MET A 36 16.83 1.34 9.07
CA MET A 36 16.14 0.51 8.09
C MET A 36 16.18 -0.96 8.51
N VAL A 37 15.02 -1.60 8.58
CA VAL A 37 14.91 -3.03 8.83
C VAL A 37 15.15 -3.79 7.54
N LYS A 38 16.02 -4.79 7.59
CA LYS A 38 16.28 -5.71 6.47
C LYS A 38 15.88 -7.12 6.86
N LYS A 39 14.93 -7.69 6.13
CA LYS A 39 14.53 -9.10 6.24
C LYS A 39 14.70 -9.77 4.88
N ASP A 40 14.73 -11.09 4.89
CA ASP A 40 14.68 -11.90 3.68
C ASP A 40 13.20 -12.06 3.27
N PRO A 41 12.75 -11.50 2.13
CA PRO A 41 11.35 -11.60 1.70
C PRO A 41 10.84 -13.04 1.54
N SER A 42 11.76 -13.99 1.29
CA SER A 42 11.40 -15.40 1.13
C SER A 42 11.09 -16.13 2.45
N LYS A 43 11.34 -15.48 3.58
CA LYS A 43 11.18 -16.06 4.93
C LYS A 43 10.02 -15.46 5.73
N VAL A 44 9.26 -14.56 5.13
CA VAL A 44 8.09 -13.96 5.76
C VAL A 44 6.81 -14.44 5.07
N ASP A 45 5.72 -14.43 5.81
CA ASP A 45 4.40 -14.81 5.28
C ASP A 45 3.69 -13.63 4.62
N ILE A 46 4.02 -12.41 5.03
CA ILE A 46 3.35 -11.18 4.59
C ILE A 46 4.38 -10.11 4.23
N ARG A 47 4.26 -9.57 3.04
CA ARG A 47 4.94 -8.33 2.64
C ARG A 47 3.96 -7.16 2.68
N PHE A 48 4.33 -6.12 3.39
CA PHE A 48 3.49 -4.94 3.60
C PHE A 48 4.20 -3.68 3.11
N ALA A 49 3.65 -3.01 2.10
CA ALA A 49 4.13 -1.71 1.62
C ALA A 49 3.43 -0.59 2.41
N MET A 50 4.18 0.11 3.27
CA MET A 50 3.70 1.26 4.04
C MET A 50 3.90 2.53 3.24
N CYS A 51 2.83 3.02 2.62
CA CYS A 51 2.87 4.16 1.70
C CYS A 51 2.48 5.46 2.41
N PHE A 52 3.34 6.46 2.26
CA PHE A 52 3.01 7.85 2.57
C PHE A 52 2.76 8.60 1.26
N PRO A 53 1.55 9.17 1.04
CA PRO A 53 1.17 9.76 -0.24
C PRO A 53 1.72 11.18 -0.42
N ASP A 54 2.99 11.38 -0.12
CA ASP A 54 3.76 12.58 -0.33
C ASP A 54 5.25 12.22 -0.51
N VAL A 55 6.08 13.22 -0.77
CA VAL A 55 7.51 13.02 -1.01
C VAL A 55 8.26 12.54 0.23
N TYR A 56 9.41 11.93 0.01
CA TYR A 56 10.27 11.37 1.05
C TYR A 56 10.55 12.33 2.21
N GLU A 57 10.88 13.59 1.93
CA GLU A 57 11.24 14.58 2.96
C GLU A 57 10.11 14.90 3.94
N ILE A 58 8.86 14.75 3.51
CA ILE A 58 7.68 14.94 4.36
C ILE A 58 7.37 13.64 5.12
N GLY A 59 7.33 12.53 4.41
CA GLY A 59 6.92 11.25 4.98
C GLY A 59 7.95 10.62 5.91
N MET A 60 9.26 10.80 5.65
CA MET A 60 10.32 10.16 6.42
C MET A 60 10.36 10.58 7.90
N SER A 61 9.87 11.77 8.21
CA SER A 61 9.80 12.31 9.58
C SER A 61 8.46 12.07 10.27
N HIS A 62 7.48 11.45 9.58
CA HIS A 62 6.14 11.26 10.11
C HIS A 62 6.12 10.14 11.17
N LEU A 63 5.88 10.53 12.44
CA LEU A 63 5.99 9.62 13.60
C LEU A 63 5.05 8.40 13.48
N GLY A 64 3.80 8.60 13.02
CA GLY A 64 2.84 7.51 12.87
C GLY A 64 3.32 6.41 11.94
N ILE A 65 3.95 6.78 10.81
CA ILE A 65 4.56 5.81 9.89
C ILE A 65 5.71 5.05 10.56
N GLN A 66 6.56 5.74 11.30
CA GLN A 66 7.69 5.12 11.98
C GLN A 66 7.23 4.12 13.05
N ILE A 67 6.18 4.47 13.81
CA ILE A 67 5.60 3.58 14.83
C ILE A 67 5.03 2.31 14.17
N LEU A 68 4.23 2.46 13.11
CA LEU A 68 3.63 1.32 12.41
C LEU A 68 4.70 0.47 11.70
N TYR A 69 5.68 1.11 11.08
CA TYR A 69 6.80 0.41 10.45
C TYR A 69 7.57 -0.45 11.45
N GLU A 70 7.90 0.09 12.62
CA GLU A 70 8.56 -0.65 13.69
C GLU A 70 7.67 -1.76 14.23
N MET A 71 6.39 -1.48 14.50
CA MET A 71 5.43 -2.42 15.04
C MET A 71 5.27 -3.64 14.12
N PHE A 72 5.09 -3.43 12.81
CA PHE A 72 4.95 -4.51 11.85
C PHE A 72 6.24 -5.32 11.72
N ASN A 73 7.38 -4.65 11.72
CA ASN A 73 8.68 -5.31 11.60
C ASN A 73 9.13 -6.05 12.88
N ARG A 74 8.49 -5.82 14.05
CA ARG A 74 8.68 -6.67 15.24
C ARG A 74 8.13 -8.08 15.08
N ARG A 75 7.19 -8.28 14.16
CA ARG A 75 6.67 -9.60 13.82
C ARG A 75 7.67 -10.32 12.91
N ASP A 76 7.98 -11.59 13.21
CA ASP A 76 8.89 -12.40 12.39
C ASP A 76 8.27 -12.78 11.04
N ASP A 77 6.94 -12.86 10.98
CA ASP A 77 6.16 -13.29 9.82
C ASP A 77 5.79 -12.13 8.87
N VAL A 78 6.14 -10.90 9.19
CA VAL A 78 5.82 -9.71 8.39
C VAL A 78 7.09 -8.95 8.01
N TYR A 79 7.19 -8.54 6.75
CA TYR A 79 8.18 -7.56 6.32
C TYR A 79 7.45 -6.30 5.83
N CYS A 80 7.56 -5.23 6.60
CA CYS A 80 7.03 -3.92 6.27
C CYS A 80 8.12 -3.08 5.62
N GLU A 81 7.82 -2.53 4.44
CA GLU A 81 8.73 -1.71 3.64
C GLU A 81 8.07 -0.36 3.35
N ARG A 82 8.88 0.71 3.25
CA ARG A 82 8.36 2.08 3.10
C ARG A 82 8.30 2.49 1.64
N VAL A 83 7.28 3.28 1.32
CA VAL A 83 7.04 3.82 -0.01
C VAL A 83 6.62 5.28 0.10
N TYR A 84 7.12 6.13 -0.77
CA TYR A 84 6.76 7.54 -0.87
C TYR A 84 6.32 7.88 -2.29
N SER A 85 5.49 8.92 -2.44
CA SER A 85 5.16 9.42 -3.78
C SER A 85 6.42 9.95 -4.45
N PRO A 86 6.72 9.51 -5.68
CA PRO A 86 7.88 9.99 -6.39
C PRO A 86 7.71 11.46 -6.80
N TRP A 87 8.82 12.19 -6.80
CA TRP A 87 8.88 13.53 -7.35
C TRP A 87 8.65 13.49 -8.88
N PRO A 88 8.25 14.60 -9.51
CA PRO A 88 7.95 14.62 -10.95
C PRO A 88 9.03 14.07 -11.88
N ASP A 89 10.31 14.18 -11.51
CA ASP A 89 11.43 13.64 -12.28
C ASP A 89 11.40 12.11 -12.37
N LEU A 90 11.32 11.43 -11.21
CA LEU A 90 11.19 9.96 -11.19
C LEU A 90 9.83 9.51 -11.75
N HIS A 91 8.73 10.21 -11.42
CA HIS A 91 7.41 9.91 -11.98
C HIS A 91 7.44 9.85 -13.51
N LYS A 92 8.06 10.85 -14.14
CA LYS A 92 8.19 10.91 -15.60
C LYS A 92 8.94 9.70 -16.15
N ILE A 93 10.11 9.38 -15.58
CA ILE A 93 10.92 8.24 -16.00
C ILE A 93 10.15 6.92 -15.82
N MET A 94 9.46 6.74 -14.68
CA MET A 94 8.65 5.54 -14.43
C MET A 94 7.58 5.33 -15.51
N LYS A 95 6.91 6.41 -15.92
CA LYS A 95 5.91 6.36 -17.00
C LYS A 95 6.51 6.09 -18.38
N GLU A 96 7.64 6.73 -18.72
CA GLU A 96 8.29 6.59 -20.02
C GLU A 96 8.95 5.22 -20.20
N GLU A 97 9.47 4.63 -19.12
CA GLU A 97 10.20 3.36 -19.15
C GLU A 97 9.41 2.17 -18.61
N ASP A 98 8.12 2.37 -18.27
CA ASP A 98 7.22 1.35 -17.72
C ASP A 98 7.78 0.67 -16.45
N ILE A 99 8.33 1.50 -15.54
CA ILE A 99 8.90 1.02 -14.28
C ILE A 99 7.83 1.11 -13.19
N PRO A 100 7.45 -0.01 -12.54
CA PRO A 100 6.49 0.02 -11.47
C PRO A 100 7.04 0.68 -10.20
N LEU A 101 6.17 1.31 -9.40
CA LEU A 101 6.54 1.87 -8.11
C LEU A 101 7.06 0.77 -7.18
N PHE A 102 8.14 1.08 -6.47
CA PHE A 102 8.91 0.15 -5.67
C PHE A 102 9.07 0.61 -4.22
N ALA A 103 9.34 -0.34 -3.32
CA ALA A 103 9.64 -0.08 -1.92
C ALA A 103 11.10 0.34 -1.72
N LEU A 104 11.40 1.07 -0.63
CA LEU A 104 12.77 1.56 -0.36
C LEU A 104 13.72 0.47 0.09
N GLU A 105 13.25 -0.53 0.82
CA GLU A 105 14.10 -1.53 1.48
C GLU A 105 14.65 -2.56 0.48
N THR A 106 13.78 -3.17 -0.31
CA THR A 106 14.16 -4.21 -1.28
C THR A 106 14.28 -3.71 -2.71
N GLN A 107 13.69 -2.57 -3.02
CA GLN A 107 13.52 -2.06 -4.39
C GLN A 107 12.60 -2.94 -5.25
N ASP A 108 11.81 -3.80 -4.64
CA ASP A 108 10.83 -4.63 -5.33
C ASP A 108 9.56 -3.85 -5.66
N PRO A 109 8.87 -4.17 -6.78
CA PRO A 109 7.58 -3.58 -7.13
C PRO A 109 6.51 -3.84 -6.06
N ILE A 110 5.81 -2.79 -5.61
CA ILE A 110 4.81 -2.95 -4.54
C ILE A 110 3.54 -3.70 -4.99
N LYS A 111 3.33 -3.88 -6.28
CA LYS A 111 2.26 -4.74 -6.80
C LYS A 111 2.44 -6.22 -6.44
N ASP A 112 3.68 -6.62 -6.11
CA ASP A 112 4.02 -8.00 -5.75
C ASP A 112 3.93 -8.24 -4.24
N PHE A 113 3.44 -7.24 -3.47
CA PHE A 113 3.23 -7.34 -2.03
C PHE A 113 1.84 -7.88 -1.71
N ASP A 114 1.62 -8.29 -0.46
CA ASP A 114 0.31 -8.73 0.02
C ASP A 114 -0.60 -7.56 0.39
N PHE A 115 -0.01 -6.51 0.96
CA PHE A 115 -0.70 -5.29 1.37
C PHE A 115 0.01 -4.04 0.86
N VAL A 116 -0.80 -3.06 0.45
CA VAL A 116 -0.38 -1.68 0.23
C VAL A 116 -1.19 -0.80 1.18
N GLY A 117 -0.58 -0.43 2.30
CA GLY A 117 -1.19 0.43 3.32
C GLY A 117 -0.86 1.89 3.06
N ILE A 118 -1.87 2.73 2.90
CA ILE A 118 -1.72 4.15 2.57
C ILE A 118 -2.26 5.00 3.73
N THR A 119 -1.44 5.93 4.24
CA THR A 119 -1.88 6.83 5.29
C THR A 119 -2.53 8.08 4.71
N LEU A 120 -3.74 8.41 5.18
CA LEU A 120 -4.55 9.55 4.76
C LEU A 120 -4.44 10.67 5.79
N GLN A 121 -3.45 11.54 5.65
CA GLN A 121 -3.21 12.61 6.63
C GLN A 121 -4.07 13.84 6.39
N TYR A 122 -4.39 14.15 5.14
CA TYR A 122 -5.21 15.29 4.73
C TYR A 122 -5.81 15.03 3.32
N GLU A 123 -6.91 15.66 3.00
CA GLU A 123 -7.69 15.37 1.79
C GLU A 123 -6.96 15.71 0.49
N MET A 124 -6.04 16.68 0.51
CA MET A 124 -5.27 17.05 -0.68
C MET A 124 -4.35 15.92 -1.18
N CYS A 125 -4.07 14.91 -0.34
CA CYS A 125 -3.27 13.76 -0.77
C CYS A 125 -4.05 12.69 -1.54
N TYR A 126 -5.36 12.82 -1.70
CA TYR A 126 -6.18 11.79 -2.38
C TYR A 126 -5.76 11.56 -3.83
N THR A 127 -5.37 12.59 -4.55
CA THR A 127 -4.85 12.45 -5.91
C THR A 127 -3.50 11.69 -5.95
N ASN A 128 -2.69 11.83 -4.90
CA ASN A 128 -1.43 11.11 -4.79
C ASN A 128 -1.64 9.61 -4.52
N ILE A 129 -2.77 9.24 -3.90
CA ILE A 129 -3.16 7.83 -3.75
C ILE A 129 -3.36 7.20 -5.13
N LEU A 130 -4.11 7.87 -6.00
CA LEU A 130 -4.34 7.41 -7.36
C LEU A 130 -3.03 7.34 -8.16
N GLN A 131 -2.12 8.30 -7.94
CA GLN A 131 -0.78 8.28 -8.52
C GLN A 131 0.03 7.05 -8.05
N ILE A 132 0.00 6.73 -6.76
CA ILE A 132 0.69 5.55 -6.20
C ILE A 132 0.16 4.28 -6.86
N LEU A 133 -1.15 4.10 -6.93
CA LEU A 133 -1.76 2.92 -7.54
C LEU A 133 -1.44 2.81 -9.04
N ASP A 134 -1.53 3.91 -9.77
CA ASP A 134 -1.23 3.98 -11.20
C ASP A 134 0.24 3.67 -11.50
N LEU A 135 1.18 4.27 -10.75
CA LEU A 135 2.61 3.98 -10.89
C LEU A 135 2.97 2.57 -10.42
N ALA A 136 2.28 2.04 -9.43
CA ALA A 136 2.44 0.66 -8.99
C ALA A 136 1.86 -0.36 -10.00
N GLN A 137 1.17 0.10 -11.05
CA GLN A 137 0.47 -0.77 -11.99
C GLN A 137 -0.59 -1.66 -11.32
N ILE A 138 -1.22 -1.16 -10.24
CA ILE A 138 -2.32 -1.81 -9.53
C ILE A 138 -3.64 -1.25 -10.09
N PRO A 139 -4.67 -2.08 -10.34
CA PRO A 139 -5.96 -1.58 -10.81
C PRO A 139 -6.51 -0.51 -9.85
N LEU A 140 -6.85 0.67 -10.39
CA LEU A 140 -7.33 1.80 -9.59
C LEU A 140 -8.61 1.45 -8.82
N TRP A 141 -9.60 0.95 -9.54
CA TRP A 141 -10.88 0.60 -8.95
C TRP A 141 -10.80 -0.70 -8.17
N GLN A 142 -11.30 -0.71 -6.96
CA GLN A 142 -11.37 -1.89 -6.09
C GLN A 142 -12.04 -3.08 -6.78
N LYS A 143 -13.12 -2.84 -7.52
CA LYS A 143 -13.90 -3.86 -8.23
C LYS A 143 -13.13 -4.57 -9.35
N ASP A 144 -12.07 -3.96 -9.86
CA ASP A 144 -11.27 -4.51 -10.98
C ASP A 144 -10.07 -5.34 -10.47
N ARG A 145 -9.85 -5.41 -9.14
CA ARG A 145 -8.77 -6.18 -8.52
C ARG A 145 -9.13 -7.65 -8.36
N SER A 146 -8.16 -8.49 -8.64
CA SER A 146 -8.22 -9.95 -8.49
C SER A 146 -7.68 -10.43 -7.13
N ASP A 147 -7.71 -11.74 -6.89
CA ASP A 147 -7.10 -12.37 -5.71
C ASP A 147 -5.56 -12.32 -5.73
N GLN A 148 -4.94 -11.94 -6.85
CA GLN A 148 -3.49 -11.82 -7.01
C GLN A 148 -2.98 -10.39 -6.73
N ASP A 149 -3.86 -9.40 -6.78
CA ASP A 149 -3.49 -8.03 -6.50
C ASP A 149 -3.37 -7.78 -4.98
N PRO A 150 -2.50 -6.85 -4.53
CA PRO A 150 -2.39 -6.53 -3.11
C PRO A 150 -3.69 -5.96 -2.54
N ILE A 151 -3.89 -6.16 -1.25
CA ILE A 151 -4.99 -5.51 -0.51
C ILE A 151 -4.62 -4.04 -0.27
N ILE A 152 -5.47 -3.12 -0.74
CA ILE A 152 -5.28 -1.69 -0.53
C ILE A 152 -5.99 -1.28 0.77
N LEU A 153 -5.17 -0.98 1.77
CA LEU A 153 -5.59 -0.57 3.11
C LEU A 153 -5.36 0.93 3.29
N CYS A 154 -6.40 1.67 3.63
CA CYS A 154 -6.28 3.09 3.98
C CYS A 154 -6.40 3.29 5.49
N GLY A 155 -5.54 4.15 6.06
CA GLY A 155 -5.54 4.49 7.48
C GLY A 155 -5.23 5.99 7.68
N GLY A 156 -5.30 6.46 8.92
CA GLY A 156 -4.98 7.85 9.28
C GLY A 156 -6.21 8.75 9.48
N PRO A 157 -6.02 10.04 9.82
CA PRO A 157 -7.10 10.92 10.26
C PRO A 157 -8.26 11.05 9.29
N CYS A 158 -7.99 11.09 7.98
CA CYS A 158 -9.05 11.28 6.98
C CYS A 158 -9.95 10.05 6.79
N THR A 159 -9.63 8.89 7.38
CA THR A 159 -10.51 7.71 7.33
C THR A 159 -11.80 7.88 8.15
N TYR A 160 -11.95 8.95 8.91
CA TYR A 160 -13.25 9.32 9.49
C TYR A 160 -14.30 9.70 8.44
N ASN A 161 -13.87 10.05 7.21
CA ASN A 161 -14.72 10.21 6.05
C ASN A 161 -14.08 9.50 4.85
N PRO A 162 -14.19 8.17 4.75
CA PRO A 162 -13.52 7.38 3.71
C PRO A 162 -14.23 7.43 2.37
N GLU A 163 -15.48 7.89 2.30
CA GLU A 163 -16.34 7.84 1.11
C GLU A 163 -15.71 8.46 -0.16
N PRO A 164 -14.98 9.59 -0.10
CA PRO A 164 -14.38 10.16 -1.30
C PRO A 164 -13.36 9.25 -2.01
N ILE A 165 -12.81 8.25 -1.30
CA ILE A 165 -11.81 7.31 -1.83
C ILE A 165 -12.27 5.85 -1.74
N ALA A 166 -13.49 5.61 -1.33
CA ALA A 166 -14.05 4.28 -1.07
C ALA A 166 -13.91 3.33 -2.25
N ASP A 167 -14.14 3.81 -3.46
CA ASP A 167 -14.05 3.02 -4.69
C ASP A 167 -12.62 2.56 -5.04
N PHE A 168 -11.62 3.19 -4.43
CA PHE A 168 -10.18 2.92 -4.69
C PHE A 168 -9.52 2.11 -3.58
N CYS A 169 -10.18 1.90 -2.44
CA CYS A 169 -9.66 1.15 -1.30
C CYS A 169 -10.41 -0.17 -1.11
N ASP A 170 -9.70 -1.21 -0.67
CA ASP A 170 -10.35 -2.48 -0.28
C ASP A 170 -10.92 -2.40 1.12
N LEU A 171 -10.18 -1.78 2.03
CA LEU A 171 -10.62 -1.55 3.40
C LEU A 171 -9.98 -0.29 3.99
N CYS A 172 -10.68 0.31 4.96
CA CYS A 172 -10.18 1.43 5.73
C CYS A 172 -10.09 1.03 7.21
N TYR A 173 -8.98 1.40 7.85
CA TYR A 173 -8.84 1.28 9.29
C TYR A 173 -9.20 2.59 9.97
N ILE A 174 -10.21 2.56 10.83
CA ILE A 174 -10.74 3.72 11.57
C ILE A 174 -10.43 3.52 13.06
N GLY A 175 -9.50 4.29 13.59
CA GLY A 175 -9.09 4.24 14.98
C GLY A 175 -7.57 4.16 15.18
N GLU A 176 -7.16 3.75 16.38
CA GLU A 176 -5.75 3.61 16.74
C GLU A 176 -5.16 2.34 16.13
N GLY A 177 -4.18 2.51 15.23
CA GLY A 177 -3.60 1.43 14.43
C GLY A 177 -3.01 0.27 15.23
N GLU A 178 -2.53 0.55 16.45
CA GLU A 178 -1.85 -0.41 17.30
C GLU A 178 -2.76 -1.52 17.84
N ILE A 179 -4.08 -1.37 17.73
CA ILE A 179 -5.04 -2.27 18.41
C ILE A 179 -5.40 -3.49 17.56
N SER A 180 -5.68 -3.30 16.27
CA SER A 180 -6.34 -4.34 15.46
C SER A 180 -5.51 -4.90 14.30
N TYR A 181 -4.36 -4.30 13.97
CA TYR A 181 -3.55 -4.78 12.85
C TYR A 181 -3.05 -6.22 13.01
N ASP A 182 -2.72 -6.63 14.23
CA ASP A 182 -2.31 -8.02 14.49
C ASP A 182 -3.40 -9.03 14.12
N ALA A 183 -4.66 -8.71 14.43
CA ALA A 183 -5.80 -9.56 14.07
C ALA A 183 -5.99 -9.63 12.55
N LEU A 184 -5.85 -8.48 11.83
CA LEU A 184 -5.98 -8.41 10.39
C LEU A 184 -4.89 -9.22 9.67
N LEU A 185 -3.63 -9.03 10.07
CA LEU A 185 -2.49 -9.72 9.45
C LEU A 185 -2.53 -11.22 9.74
N SER A 186 -2.91 -11.62 10.96
CA SER A 186 -3.06 -13.03 11.32
C SER A 186 -4.20 -13.70 10.55
N LEU A 187 -5.34 -13.03 10.38
CA LEU A 187 -6.44 -13.53 9.54
C LEU A 187 -5.98 -13.79 8.10
N TYR A 188 -5.24 -12.84 7.51
CA TYR A 188 -4.73 -12.99 6.14
C TYR A 188 -3.79 -14.18 6.02
N LYS A 189 -2.80 -14.27 6.91
CA LYS A 189 -1.85 -15.39 6.96
C LYS A 189 -2.56 -16.74 7.09
N ASP A 190 -3.48 -16.87 8.05
CA ASP A 190 -4.19 -18.11 8.30
C ASP A 190 -5.00 -18.57 7.07
N MET A 191 -5.63 -17.65 6.36
CA MET A 191 -6.36 -17.96 5.14
C MET A 191 -5.44 -18.39 4.00
N LYS A 192 -4.28 -17.75 3.85
CA LYS A 192 -3.26 -18.14 2.84
C LYS A 192 -2.70 -19.54 3.14
N HIS A 193 -2.34 -19.81 4.39
CA HIS A 193 -1.82 -21.13 4.81
C HIS A 193 -2.86 -22.25 4.68
N ALA A 194 -4.13 -21.94 4.94
CA ALA A 194 -5.22 -22.91 4.76
C ALA A 194 -5.58 -23.15 3.29
N GLY A 195 -5.02 -22.40 2.35
CA GLY A 195 -5.29 -22.52 0.92
C GLY A 195 -6.74 -22.14 0.53
N ASN A 196 -7.44 -21.39 1.38
CA ASN A 196 -8.83 -20.99 1.16
C ASN A 196 -8.98 -19.46 1.02
N TYR A 197 -7.89 -18.76 0.71
CA TYR A 197 -7.90 -17.33 0.48
C TYR A 197 -8.65 -16.99 -0.81
N THR A 198 -9.63 -16.12 -0.69
CA THR A 198 -10.14 -15.27 -1.77
C THR A 198 -10.28 -13.87 -1.23
N ARG A 199 -10.07 -12.85 -2.08
CA ARG A 199 -10.22 -11.44 -1.70
C ARG A 199 -11.58 -11.17 -1.05
N ALA A 200 -12.66 -11.65 -1.66
CA ALA A 200 -14.02 -11.45 -1.18
C ALA A 200 -14.26 -12.05 0.21
N GLU A 201 -13.78 -13.26 0.46
CA GLU A 201 -13.94 -13.90 1.78
C GLU A 201 -13.06 -13.26 2.84
N PHE A 202 -11.83 -12.87 2.48
CA PHE A 202 -10.95 -12.11 3.37
C PHE A 202 -11.60 -10.79 3.79
N LEU A 203 -12.09 -9.99 2.86
CA LEU A 203 -12.73 -8.69 3.14
C LEU A 203 -13.98 -8.87 4.03
N ARG A 204 -14.79 -9.90 3.78
CA ARG A 204 -15.96 -10.20 4.61
C ARG A 204 -15.59 -10.53 6.05
N LYS A 205 -14.53 -11.30 6.26
CA LYS A 205 -14.02 -11.63 7.62
C LYS A 205 -13.33 -10.44 8.26
N ALA A 206 -12.54 -9.68 7.51
CA ALA A 206 -11.86 -8.48 7.99
C ALA A 206 -12.87 -7.43 8.50
N ALA A 207 -14.03 -7.30 7.86
CA ALA A 207 -15.10 -6.39 8.31
C ALA A 207 -15.67 -6.73 9.72
N GLN A 208 -15.37 -7.91 10.28
CA GLN A 208 -15.75 -8.26 11.65
C GLN A 208 -14.71 -7.80 12.68
N ILE A 209 -13.55 -7.32 12.27
CA ILE A 209 -12.50 -6.81 13.15
C ILE A 209 -12.88 -5.36 13.52
N PRO A 210 -12.88 -5.00 14.81
CA PRO A 210 -13.17 -3.63 15.22
C PRO A 210 -12.26 -2.60 14.55
N GLY A 211 -12.85 -1.53 14.04
CA GLY A 211 -12.15 -0.46 13.32
C GLY A 211 -11.93 -0.71 11.82
N ILE A 212 -12.25 -1.88 11.30
CA ILE A 212 -12.16 -2.15 9.86
C ILE A 212 -13.48 -1.80 9.17
N TYR A 213 -13.42 -0.91 8.21
CA TYR A 213 -14.50 -0.56 7.28
C TYR A 213 -14.15 -1.09 5.88
N VAL A 214 -15.06 -1.85 5.29
CA VAL A 214 -14.91 -2.42 3.94
C VAL A 214 -15.99 -1.81 3.05
N PRO A 215 -15.66 -0.77 2.25
CA PRO A 215 -16.66 -0.02 1.48
C PRO A 215 -17.54 -0.89 0.59
N SER A 216 -16.97 -1.88 -0.08
CA SER A 216 -17.69 -2.78 -1.00
C SER A 216 -18.79 -3.65 -0.36
N LEU A 217 -18.88 -3.68 0.97
CA LEU A 217 -19.92 -4.40 1.70
C LEU A 217 -21.12 -3.51 2.08
N TYR A 218 -21.08 -2.23 1.72
CA TYR A 218 -22.13 -1.26 2.04
C TYR A 218 -22.70 -0.67 0.77
N ASP A 219 -24.04 -0.72 0.62
CA ASP A 219 -24.77 -0.01 -0.42
C ASP A 219 -25.10 1.40 0.06
N CYS A 220 -24.75 2.41 -0.73
CA CYS A 220 -25.14 3.78 -0.43
C CYS A 220 -26.60 4.02 -0.81
N LEU A 221 -27.53 3.78 0.12
CA LEU A 221 -28.97 4.00 -0.06
C LEU A 221 -29.36 5.48 -0.21
N LEU A 222 -28.42 6.42 0.03
CA LEU A 222 -28.68 7.86 -0.06
C LEU A 222 -29.04 8.35 -1.48
N TYR A 223 -28.67 7.62 -2.52
CA TYR A 223 -29.03 7.96 -3.90
C TYR A 223 -30.48 7.57 -4.28
N THR A 224 -31.18 6.80 -3.46
CA THR A 224 -32.54 6.32 -3.73
C THR A 224 -33.62 7.08 -2.96
N SER A 225 -33.26 7.89 -1.98
CA SER A 225 -34.20 8.76 -1.26
C SER A 225 -34.21 10.14 -1.90
N PRO A 226 -35.38 10.61 -2.43
CA PRO A 226 -35.48 11.98 -2.93
C PRO A 226 -35.17 12.96 -1.78
N SER A 227 -34.31 13.93 -2.06
CA SER A 227 -34.03 15.00 -1.10
C SER A 227 -35.34 15.71 -0.73
N PRO A 228 -35.52 16.13 0.53
CA PRO A 228 -36.66 16.98 0.90
C PRO A 228 -36.78 18.28 0.06
N ARG A 229 -35.72 18.64 -0.66
CA ARG A 229 -35.70 19.77 -1.60
C ARG A 229 -36.24 19.45 -2.97
N ASP A 230 -36.40 18.16 -3.32
CA ASP A 230 -36.89 17.71 -4.63
C ASP A 230 -38.41 17.50 -4.61
N SER A 231 -39.09 17.86 -3.51
CA SER A 231 -40.52 17.69 -3.28
C SER A 231 -41.32 18.99 -3.38
N THR A 232 -40.84 20.01 -4.14
CA THR A 232 -41.56 21.24 -4.43
C THR A 232 -41.86 21.40 -5.91
#